data_b7c8ec3d9f5edd2a759639293d2ed956
#
_entry.id   b7c8ec3d9f5edd2a759639293d2ed956
#
_cell.length_a   1.000
_cell.length_b   1.000
_cell.length_c   1.000
_cell.angle_alpha   90.00
_cell.angle_beta   90.00
_cell.angle_gamma   90.00
#
_symmetry.space_group_name_H-M   'P 1'
#
loop_
_entity.id
_entity.type
_entity.pdbx_description
1 polymer ?
#
loop_
_entity_poly.entity_id
_entity_poly.type
_entity_poly.pdbx_seq_one_letter_code
_entity_poly.pdbx_strand_id
1 'polypeptide(L)'
;MKASGDGFWEVDLADGSAWFSDWFGPRLQWTEGPRRSAFSDLRPLMSSATWDTLLRTLRAHLEEQSPLDTEFSVQLATGQIEWWHLRGSAQRSDAGHPTHFAGCVSDVTARPRAAP
;
A
#
# COMPACT_ATOMS: atom_id res chain seq x y z
N MET A 1 -2.39 -22.72 -0.34
CA MET A 1 -3.48 -22.13 -1.06
C MET A 1 -3.17 -20.68 -1.39
N LYS A 2 -3.53 -20.29 -2.55
CA LYS A 2 -3.32 -18.96 -2.99
C LYS A 2 -4.22 -17.98 -2.24
N ALA A 3 -3.63 -16.96 -1.67
CA ALA A 3 -4.40 -15.88 -1.07
C ALA A 3 -5.12 -15.17 -2.20
N SER A 4 -6.44 -15.31 -2.26
CA SER A 4 -7.18 -14.87 -3.40
C SER A 4 -7.07 -13.38 -3.64
N GLY A 5 -6.15 -13.03 -4.51
CA GLY A 5 -6.03 -11.69 -5.01
C GLY A 5 -5.39 -10.67 -4.09
N ASP A 6 -4.67 -11.10 -3.07
CA ASP A 6 -3.98 -10.15 -2.18
C ASP A 6 -2.59 -9.83 -2.71
N GLY A 7 -2.21 -8.56 -2.56
CA GLY A 7 -0.85 -8.13 -2.80
C GLY A 7 -0.07 -8.03 -1.51
N PHE A 8 1.25 -8.10 -1.63
CA PHE A 8 2.15 -7.96 -0.50
C PHE A 8 3.19 -6.89 -0.82
N TRP A 9 3.59 -6.14 0.20
CA TRP A 9 4.49 -5.02 0.03
C TRP A 9 5.37 -4.86 1.24
N GLU A 10 6.58 -4.30 1.01
CA GLU A 10 7.50 -3.98 2.08
C GLU A 10 8.25 -2.72 1.68
N VAL A 11 8.34 -1.75 2.59
CA VAL A 11 9.01 -0.46 2.34
C VAL A 11 10.16 -0.32 3.30
N ASP A 12 11.34 -0.02 2.76
CA ASP A 12 12.53 0.30 3.55
C ASP A 12 12.46 1.78 3.93
N LEU A 13 12.44 2.07 5.22
CA LEU A 13 12.29 3.44 5.68
C LEU A 13 13.58 4.26 5.56
N ALA A 14 14.73 3.61 5.32
CA ALA A 14 15.98 4.33 5.16
C ALA A 14 16.04 5.08 3.84
N ASP A 15 15.49 4.50 2.77
CA ASP A 15 15.63 5.08 1.43
C ASP A 15 14.34 5.12 0.62
N GLY A 16 13.22 4.63 1.18
CA GLY A 16 11.95 4.62 0.47
C GLY A 16 11.81 3.54 -0.59
N SER A 17 12.81 2.68 -0.72
CA SER A 17 12.69 1.56 -1.66
C SER A 17 11.61 0.61 -1.18
N ALA A 18 10.97 -0.08 -2.12
CA ALA A 18 9.86 -0.94 -1.78
C ALA A 18 9.91 -2.21 -2.62
N TRP A 19 9.53 -3.32 -2.00
CA TRP A 19 9.29 -4.57 -2.71
C TRP A 19 7.78 -4.74 -2.89
N PHE A 20 7.40 -5.14 -4.09
CA PHE A 20 6.00 -5.36 -4.45
C PHE A 20 5.84 -6.74 -5.04
N SER A 21 4.82 -7.48 -4.57
CA SER A 21 4.50 -8.78 -5.15
C SER A 21 3.90 -8.60 -6.55
N ASP A 22 3.74 -9.70 -7.27
CA ASP A 22 3.24 -9.68 -8.64
C ASP A 22 1.79 -9.19 -8.75
N TRP A 23 1.04 -9.13 -7.66
CA TRP A 23 -0.30 -8.55 -7.65
C TRP A 23 -0.31 -7.12 -8.21
N PHE A 24 0.77 -6.37 -7.97
CA PHE A 24 0.87 -4.98 -8.40
C PHE A 24 1.17 -4.84 -9.90
N GLY A 25 1.72 -5.89 -10.53
CA GLY A 25 2.17 -5.79 -11.91
C GLY A 25 1.12 -5.26 -12.88
N PRO A 26 -0.03 -5.93 -13.01
CA PRO A 26 -1.06 -5.45 -13.93
C PRO A 26 -1.57 -4.06 -13.59
N ARG A 27 -1.61 -3.72 -12.32
CA ARG A 27 -2.15 -2.44 -11.83
C ARG A 27 -1.21 -1.28 -12.13
N LEU A 28 0.10 -1.55 -12.09
CA LEU A 28 1.13 -0.55 -12.36
C LEU A 28 1.71 -0.71 -13.77
N GLN A 29 1.14 -1.63 -14.56
CA GLN A 29 1.59 -1.94 -15.92
C GLN A 29 3.05 -2.41 -15.98
N TRP A 30 3.45 -3.15 -14.97
CA TRP A 30 4.72 -3.85 -15.00
C TRP A 30 4.54 -5.19 -15.72
N THR A 31 5.48 -5.52 -16.58
CA THR A 31 5.39 -6.72 -17.41
C THR A 31 6.05 -7.94 -16.78
N GLU A 32 6.81 -7.73 -15.72
CA GLU A 32 7.48 -8.81 -15.01
C GLU A 32 6.85 -8.98 -13.64
N GLY A 33 7.16 -10.09 -12.99
CA GLY A 33 6.57 -10.43 -11.70
C GLY A 33 7.01 -9.52 -10.57
N PRO A 34 7.22 -10.08 -9.35
CA PRO A 34 7.55 -9.27 -8.19
C PRO A 34 8.78 -8.41 -8.44
N ARG A 35 8.80 -7.21 -7.91
CA ARG A 35 9.94 -6.34 -8.15
C ARG A 35 10.18 -5.38 -7.00
N ARG A 36 11.44 -4.93 -6.92
CA ARG A 36 11.81 -3.84 -6.03
C ARG A 36 11.77 -2.53 -6.81
N SER A 37 11.17 -1.53 -6.22
CA SER A 37 11.02 -0.23 -6.84
C SER A 37 10.96 0.83 -5.73
N ALA A 38 10.10 1.83 -5.84
CA ALA A 38 9.96 2.86 -4.84
C ALA A 38 8.50 2.95 -4.39
N PHE A 39 8.31 3.27 -3.11
CA PHE A 39 6.96 3.47 -2.59
C PHE A 39 6.22 4.56 -3.37
N SER A 40 6.96 5.59 -3.81
CA SER A 40 6.37 6.69 -4.57
C SER A 40 5.83 6.27 -5.93
N ASP A 41 6.12 5.06 -6.40
CA ASP A 41 5.52 4.55 -7.63
C ASP A 41 4.00 4.39 -7.52
N LEU A 42 3.47 4.36 -6.31
CA LEU A 42 2.02 4.30 -6.10
C LEU A 42 1.36 5.67 -6.24
N ARG A 43 2.13 6.75 -6.15
CA ARG A 43 1.56 8.09 -6.13
C ARG A 43 0.72 8.42 -7.38
N PRO A 44 1.14 8.05 -8.61
CA PRO A 44 0.32 8.36 -9.79
C PRO A 44 -1.06 7.74 -9.78
N LEU A 45 -1.30 6.72 -8.96
CA LEU A 45 -2.60 6.06 -8.89
C LEU A 45 -3.59 6.83 -8.01
N MET A 46 -3.13 7.86 -7.30
CA MET A 46 -3.92 8.50 -6.24
C MET A 46 -4.06 9.99 -6.49
N SER A 47 -5.19 10.55 -6.03
CA SER A 47 -5.31 12.00 -5.94
C SER A 47 -4.33 12.52 -4.88
N SER A 48 -4.03 13.82 -4.93
CA SER A 48 -3.18 14.45 -3.92
C SER A 48 -3.77 14.26 -2.52
N ALA A 49 -5.09 14.38 -2.39
CA ALA A 49 -5.74 14.22 -1.09
C ALA A 49 -5.59 12.80 -0.56
N THR A 50 -5.77 11.80 -1.43
CA THR A 50 -5.61 10.39 -1.03
C THR A 50 -4.17 10.11 -0.63
N TRP A 51 -3.21 10.58 -1.41
CA TRP A 51 -1.80 10.40 -1.10
C TRP A 51 -1.43 11.03 0.25
N ASP A 52 -1.88 12.26 0.48
CA ASP A 52 -1.61 12.96 1.74
C ASP A 52 -2.23 12.21 2.92
N THR A 53 -3.43 11.70 2.77
CA THR A 53 -4.09 10.94 3.83
C THR A 53 -3.33 9.65 4.12
N LEU A 54 -2.89 8.96 3.07
CA LEU A 54 -2.09 7.74 3.26
C LEU A 54 -0.79 8.03 4.02
N LEU A 55 -0.10 9.10 3.64
CA LEU A 55 1.14 9.48 4.34
C LEU A 55 0.88 9.82 5.80
N ARG A 56 -0.22 10.51 6.10
CA ARG A 56 -0.58 10.81 7.50
C ARG A 56 -0.88 9.54 8.28
N THR A 57 -1.56 8.59 7.66
CA THR A 57 -1.88 7.30 8.30
C THR A 57 -0.60 6.53 8.63
N LEU A 58 0.36 6.52 7.69
CA LEU A 58 1.64 5.87 7.93
C LEU A 58 2.41 6.55 9.07
N ARG A 59 2.41 7.89 9.09
CA ARG A 59 3.09 8.64 10.14
C ARG A 59 2.46 8.39 11.50
N ALA A 60 1.12 8.38 11.58
CA ALA A 60 0.43 8.12 12.84
C ALA A 60 0.74 6.73 13.36
N HIS A 61 0.87 5.75 12.46
CA HIS A 61 1.25 4.41 12.87
C HIS A 61 2.66 4.39 13.49
N LEU A 62 3.58 5.15 12.90
CA LEU A 62 4.95 5.20 13.41
C LEU A 62 5.07 5.95 14.74
N GLU A 63 4.36 7.07 14.86
CA GLU A 63 4.55 8.00 16.00
C GLU A 63 3.57 7.74 17.12
N GLU A 64 2.37 7.32 16.81
CA GLU A 64 1.28 7.19 17.77
C GLU A 64 0.80 5.76 17.92
N GLN A 65 1.40 4.83 17.17
CA GLN A 65 1.02 3.42 17.18
C GLN A 65 -0.45 3.17 16.79
N SER A 66 -1.01 4.08 16.03
CA SER A 66 -2.35 3.89 15.44
C SER A 66 -2.30 2.72 14.48
N PRO A 67 -3.39 1.96 14.34
CA PRO A 67 -3.39 0.85 13.38
C PRO A 67 -3.10 1.32 11.96
N LEU A 68 -2.32 0.54 11.22
CA LEU A 68 -2.14 0.74 9.79
C LEU A 68 -3.15 -0.16 9.09
N ASP A 69 -4.34 0.38 8.90
CA ASP A 69 -5.50 -0.33 8.36
C ASP A 69 -6.39 0.73 7.74
N THR A 70 -6.35 0.84 6.40
CA THR A 70 -7.05 1.93 5.74
C THR A 70 -7.53 1.50 4.37
N GLU A 71 -8.60 2.13 3.90
CA GLU A 71 -9.13 1.93 2.56
C GLU A 71 -9.06 3.24 1.79
N PHE A 72 -8.74 3.13 0.52
CA PHE A 72 -8.71 4.28 -0.36
C PHE A 72 -8.93 3.85 -1.80
N SER A 73 -9.33 4.80 -2.65
CA SER A 73 -9.50 4.51 -4.06
C SER A 73 -8.26 4.88 -4.84
N VAL A 74 -8.00 4.13 -5.89
CA VAL A 74 -6.94 4.40 -6.85
C VAL A 74 -7.54 4.41 -8.24
N GLN A 75 -6.90 5.11 -9.16
CA GLN A 75 -7.26 5.05 -10.58
C GLN A 75 -6.10 4.46 -11.35
N LEU A 76 -6.37 3.33 -11.99
CA LEU A 76 -5.36 2.64 -12.78
C LEU A 76 -5.13 3.38 -14.10
N ALA A 77 -4.02 3.06 -14.78
CA ALA A 77 -3.70 3.68 -16.04
C ALA A 77 -4.78 3.47 -17.10
N THR A 78 -5.55 2.39 -16.98
CA THR A 78 -6.69 2.12 -17.87
C THR A 78 -7.87 3.04 -17.63
N GLY A 79 -7.86 3.83 -16.54
CA GLY A 79 -8.99 4.63 -16.11
C GLY A 79 -9.90 3.92 -15.12
N GLN A 80 -9.72 2.62 -14.94
CA GLN A 80 -10.52 1.84 -14.00
C GLN A 80 -10.21 2.27 -12.57
N ILE A 81 -11.25 2.42 -11.75
CA ILE A 81 -11.10 2.76 -10.34
C ILE A 81 -11.24 1.49 -9.52
N GLU A 82 -10.30 1.31 -8.59
CA GLU A 82 -10.37 0.23 -7.63
C GLU A 82 -10.35 0.80 -6.22
N TRP A 83 -10.96 0.10 -5.28
CA TRP A 83 -10.83 0.37 -3.85
C TRP A 83 -9.89 -0.65 -3.25
N TRP A 84 -8.89 -0.16 -2.54
CA TRP A 84 -7.88 -1.00 -1.91
C TRP A 84 -7.99 -0.91 -0.41
N HIS A 85 -7.86 -2.06 0.24
CA HIS A 85 -7.76 -2.15 1.70
C HIS A 85 -6.33 -2.52 2.04
N LEU A 86 -5.63 -1.61 2.68
CA LEU A 86 -4.21 -1.75 2.99
C LEU A 86 -4.04 -1.95 4.50
N ARG A 87 -3.30 -2.96 4.88
CA ARG A 87 -3.00 -3.30 6.26
C ARG A 87 -1.53 -3.63 6.39
N GLY A 88 -0.95 -3.31 7.54
CA GLY A 88 0.44 -3.65 7.76
C GLY A 88 0.92 -3.19 9.12
N SER A 89 2.22 -3.29 9.30
CA SER A 89 2.84 -2.83 10.53
C SER A 89 4.29 -2.45 10.29
N ALA A 90 4.81 -1.61 11.19
CA ALA A 90 6.22 -1.26 11.17
C ALA A 90 7.03 -2.37 11.82
N GLN A 91 8.13 -2.72 11.17
CA GLN A 91 9.14 -3.59 11.76
C GLN A 91 10.15 -2.69 12.45
N ARG A 92 10.59 -3.09 13.64
CA ARG A 92 11.51 -2.27 14.43
C ARG A 92 12.78 -3.03 14.76
N SER A 93 13.87 -2.28 14.90
CA SER A 93 15.14 -2.83 15.38
C SER A 93 15.04 -3.17 16.86
N ASP A 94 16.08 -3.82 17.40
CA ASP A 94 16.15 -4.14 18.83
C ASP A 94 16.08 -2.87 19.70
N ALA A 95 16.55 -1.74 19.15
CA ALA A 95 16.50 -0.46 19.85
C ALA A 95 15.13 0.23 19.75
N GLY A 96 14.18 -0.40 19.06
CA GLY A 96 12.83 0.15 18.93
C GLY A 96 12.64 1.12 17.77
N HIS A 97 13.64 1.33 16.94
CA HIS A 97 13.54 2.24 15.79
C HIS A 97 12.85 1.53 14.61
N PRO A 98 11.88 2.19 13.96
CA PRO A 98 11.26 1.61 12.79
C PRO A 98 12.23 1.50 11.63
N THR A 99 12.28 0.35 10.99
CA THR A 99 13.18 0.09 9.87
C THR A 99 12.43 -0.17 8.58
N HIS A 100 11.27 -0.80 8.66
CA HIS A 100 10.47 -1.17 7.50
C HIS A 100 8.99 -1.08 7.83
N PHE A 101 8.18 -0.83 6.82
CA PHE A 101 6.77 -1.22 6.83
C PHE A 101 6.62 -2.50 6.04
N ALA A 102 5.71 -3.38 6.46
CA ALA A 102 5.37 -4.57 5.69
C ALA A 102 3.89 -4.85 5.85
N GLY A 103 3.27 -5.36 4.81
CA GLY A 103 1.85 -5.65 4.90
C GLY A 103 1.26 -6.23 3.63
N CYS A 104 -0.04 -6.11 3.55
CA CYS A 104 -0.80 -6.62 2.42
C CYS A 104 -1.84 -5.60 1.97
N VAL A 105 -2.36 -5.84 0.78
CA VAL A 105 -3.41 -5.01 0.19
C VAL A 105 -4.39 -5.94 -0.52
N SER A 106 -5.68 -5.63 -0.41
CA SER A 106 -6.74 -6.38 -1.06
C SER A 106 -7.55 -5.44 -1.93
N ASP A 107 -8.01 -5.94 -3.07
CA ASP A 107 -8.97 -5.23 -3.90
C ASP A 107 -10.36 -5.49 -3.32
N VAL A 108 -10.98 -4.44 -2.81
CA VAL A 108 -12.30 -4.52 -2.19
C VAL A 108 -13.34 -3.73 -2.99
N THR A 109 -13.09 -3.55 -4.28
CA THR A 109 -13.97 -2.78 -5.16
C THR A 109 -15.39 -3.33 -5.17
N ALA A 110 -15.53 -4.65 -5.13
CA ALA A 110 -16.85 -5.28 -5.16
C ALA A 110 -17.61 -5.17 -3.84
N ARG A 111 -16.92 -4.74 -2.75
CA ARG A 111 -17.57 -4.61 -1.46
C ARG A 111 -18.50 -3.38 -1.47
N PRO A 112 -19.73 -3.48 -0.99
CA PRO A 112 -20.59 -2.31 -0.93
C PRO A 112 -19.96 -1.20 -0.07
N ARG A 113 -20.12 0.06 -0.53
CA ARG A 113 -19.70 1.22 0.24
C ARG A 113 -20.89 1.75 1.03
N ALA A 114 -20.59 2.27 2.22
CA ALA A 114 -21.64 2.93 3.00
C ALA A 114 -22.12 4.17 2.22
N ALA A 115 -23.42 4.42 2.27
CA ALA A 115 -23.97 5.62 1.65
C ALA A 115 -23.42 6.85 2.36
N PRO A 116 -23.12 7.93 1.60
CA PRO A 116 -22.64 9.17 2.20
C PRO A 116 -23.71 9.86 3.03
#